data_8cc2fba627510f7f96f1fcc00c6175d8
#
_entry.id   8cc2fba627510f7f96f1fcc00c6175d8
#
_cell.length_a   1.000
_cell.length_b   1.000
_cell.length_c   1.000
_cell.angle_alpha   90.00
_cell.angle_beta   90.00
_cell.angle_gamma   90.00
#
_symmetry.space_group_name_H-M   'P 1'
#
loop_
_entity.id
_entity.type
_entity.pdbx_description
1 polymer ?
#
loop_
_entity_poly.entity_id
_entity_poly.type
_entity_poly.pdbx_seq_one_letter_code
_entity_poly.pdbx_strand_id
1 'polypeptide(L)'
;MSGRARAGFTLLEVVVAMVILSVAVVTLIQLASQGLRLLKLSGDHQEATILADRLVRATDAIAEGTESGQDGRFTWDRRVRAVAVPDELLPAIGPAPRLLSLVVAVRWGSGRTVEMSTLRLAQDSAATP
;
A
#
# COMPACT_ATOMS: atom_id res chain seq x y z
N MET A 1 -24.69 -10.50 68.44
CA MET A 1 -24.27 -11.40 67.35
C MET A 1 -25.07 -11.04 66.10
N SER A 2 -24.43 -10.28 65.21
CA SER A 2 -25.10 -9.82 63.96
C SER A 2 -24.97 -10.92 62.91
N GLY A 3 -26.10 -11.59 62.66
CA GLY A 3 -26.18 -12.53 61.52
C GLY A 3 -26.11 -11.76 60.22
N ARG A 4 -25.01 -11.86 59.49
CA ARG A 4 -24.92 -11.40 58.10
C ARG A 4 -25.87 -12.28 57.27
N ALA A 5 -26.98 -11.70 56.82
CA ALA A 5 -27.80 -12.29 55.82
C ALA A 5 -26.95 -12.57 54.57
N ARG A 6 -26.74 -13.84 54.21
CA ARG A 6 -26.17 -14.25 52.95
C ARG A 6 -27.20 -13.98 51.87
N ALA A 7 -27.04 -12.86 51.16
CA ALA A 7 -27.80 -12.59 49.96
C ALA A 7 -27.40 -13.63 48.90
N GLY A 8 -28.29 -14.58 48.59
CA GLY A 8 -28.10 -15.51 47.46
C GLY A 8 -28.41 -14.80 46.17
N PHE A 9 -27.70 -15.16 45.09
CA PHE A 9 -28.00 -14.71 43.72
C PHE A 9 -29.41 -15.11 43.32
N THR A 10 -30.12 -14.19 42.70
CA THR A 10 -31.44 -14.50 42.15
C THR A 10 -31.27 -15.15 40.77
N LEU A 11 -32.22 -16.04 40.41
CA LEU A 11 -32.24 -16.67 39.08
C LEU A 11 -32.27 -15.62 37.96
N LEU A 12 -33.02 -14.53 38.19
CA LEU A 12 -33.11 -13.42 37.24
C LEU A 12 -31.74 -12.73 37.01
N GLU A 13 -30.98 -12.55 38.06
CA GLU A 13 -29.65 -11.91 37.99
C GLU A 13 -28.66 -12.74 37.16
N VAL A 14 -28.70 -14.06 37.30
CA VAL A 14 -27.88 -14.98 36.50
C VAL A 14 -28.32 -14.96 35.04
N VAL A 15 -29.60 -14.92 34.73
CA VAL A 15 -30.12 -14.84 33.36
C VAL A 15 -29.69 -13.52 32.71
N VAL A 16 -29.85 -12.41 33.42
CA VAL A 16 -29.42 -11.09 32.90
C VAL A 16 -27.92 -11.05 32.68
N ALA A 17 -27.10 -11.58 33.59
CA ALA A 17 -25.66 -11.67 33.42
C ALA A 17 -25.25 -12.51 32.18
N MET A 18 -25.96 -13.64 31.96
CA MET A 18 -25.72 -14.48 30.78
C MET A 18 -26.05 -13.74 29.48
N VAL A 19 -27.13 -12.98 29.43
CA VAL A 19 -27.50 -12.18 28.25
C VAL A 19 -26.43 -11.13 27.96
N ILE A 20 -26.00 -10.37 28.98
CA ILE A 20 -24.94 -9.36 28.82
C ILE A 20 -23.64 -10.00 28.34
N LEU A 21 -23.25 -11.12 28.94
CA LEU A 21 -22.04 -11.86 28.54
C LEU A 21 -22.12 -12.33 27.09
N SER A 22 -23.26 -12.86 26.67
CA SER A 22 -23.47 -13.33 25.30
C SER A 22 -23.32 -12.19 24.29
N VAL A 23 -23.91 -11.04 24.56
CA VAL A 23 -23.76 -9.85 23.69
C VAL A 23 -22.29 -9.39 23.64
N ALA A 24 -21.60 -9.37 24.78
CA ALA A 24 -20.20 -8.99 24.85
C ALA A 24 -19.30 -9.93 24.02
N VAL A 25 -19.51 -11.24 24.12
CA VAL A 25 -18.74 -12.24 23.35
C VAL A 25 -18.98 -12.10 21.85
N VAL A 26 -20.23 -11.96 21.43
CA VAL A 26 -20.56 -11.76 20.01
C VAL A 26 -19.89 -10.50 19.46
N THR A 27 -19.92 -9.40 20.22
CA THR A 27 -19.29 -8.13 19.82
C THR A 27 -17.78 -8.27 19.68
N LEU A 28 -17.11 -8.97 20.58
CA LEU A 28 -15.67 -9.23 20.50
C LEU A 28 -15.29 -10.05 19.27
N ILE A 29 -16.07 -11.07 18.93
CA ILE A 29 -15.85 -11.89 17.73
C ILE A 29 -15.99 -11.03 16.46
N GLN A 30 -16.97 -10.15 16.40
CA GLN A 30 -17.19 -9.25 15.27
C GLN A 30 -16.00 -8.28 15.10
N LEU A 31 -15.52 -7.69 16.19
CA LEU A 31 -14.35 -6.79 16.17
C LEU A 31 -13.09 -7.51 15.71
N ALA A 32 -12.84 -8.73 16.21
CA ALA A 32 -11.71 -9.54 15.78
C ALA A 32 -11.75 -9.86 14.27
N SER A 33 -12.93 -10.21 13.76
CA SER A 33 -13.14 -10.50 12.34
C SER A 33 -12.88 -9.28 11.45
N GLN A 34 -13.29 -8.09 11.87
CA GLN A 34 -13.02 -6.84 11.17
C GLN A 34 -11.52 -6.51 11.19
N GLY A 35 -10.85 -6.70 12.33
CA GLY A 35 -9.41 -6.50 12.46
C GLY A 35 -8.60 -7.37 11.49
N LEU A 36 -8.94 -8.64 11.34
CA LEU A 36 -8.29 -9.55 10.40
C LEU A 36 -8.47 -9.12 8.94
N ARG A 37 -9.63 -8.60 8.57
CA ARG A 37 -9.87 -8.05 7.22
C ARG A 37 -8.98 -6.84 6.93
N LEU A 38 -8.84 -5.95 7.89
CA LEU A 38 -7.98 -4.76 7.75
C LEU A 38 -6.52 -5.15 7.61
N LEU A 39 -6.03 -6.13 8.38
CA LEU A 39 -4.66 -6.64 8.26
C LEU A 39 -4.39 -7.23 6.88
N LYS A 40 -5.33 -7.99 6.32
CA LYS A 40 -5.18 -8.53 4.96
C LYS A 40 -5.12 -7.41 3.90
N LEU A 41 -5.98 -6.41 4.01
CA LEU A 41 -5.99 -5.26 3.10
C LEU A 41 -4.69 -4.46 3.16
N SER A 42 -4.15 -4.26 4.37
CA SER A 42 -2.88 -3.58 4.60
C SER A 42 -1.71 -4.39 4.03
N GLY A 43 -1.70 -5.72 4.22
CA GLY A 43 -0.68 -6.60 3.67
C GLY A 43 -0.62 -6.57 2.15
N ASP A 44 -1.77 -6.65 1.49
CA ASP A 44 -1.87 -6.57 0.02
C ASP A 44 -1.32 -5.24 -0.52
N HIS A 45 -1.63 -4.14 0.16
CA HIS A 45 -1.15 -2.81 -0.21
C HIS A 45 0.36 -2.67 -0.02
N GLN A 46 0.89 -3.23 1.06
CA GLN A 46 2.32 -3.24 1.34
C GLN A 46 3.10 -4.05 0.29
N GLU A 47 2.62 -5.24 -0.07
CA GLU A 47 3.23 -6.06 -1.12
C GLU A 47 3.23 -5.32 -2.48
N ALA A 48 2.13 -4.67 -2.84
CA ALA A 48 2.05 -3.88 -4.07
C ALA A 48 3.04 -2.70 -4.07
N THR A 49 3.21 -2.04 -2.92
CA THR A 49 4.16 -0.93 -2.77
C THR A 49 5.61 -1.42 -2.90
N ILE A 50 5.96 -2.55 -2.29
CA ILE A 50 7.29 -3.15 -2.41
C ILE A 50 7.57 -3.56 -3.86
N LEU A 51 6.57 -4.12 -4.55
CA LEU A 51 6.71 -4.47 -5.96
C LEU A 51 6.94 -3.21 -6.82
N ALA A 52 6.17 -2.14 -6.60
CA ALA A 52 6.33 -0.87 -7.30
C ALA A 52 7.73 -0.27 -7.06
N ASP A 53 8.21 -0.25 -5.82
CA ASP A 53 9.57 0.24 -5.48
C ASP A 53 10.65 -0.60 -6.17
N ARG A 54 10.51 -1.91 -6.19
CA ARG A 54 11.43 -2.82 -6.90
C ARG A 54 11.46 -2.51 -8.40
N LEU A 55 10.31 -2.31 -9.04
CA LEU A 55 10.20 -1.99 -10.46
C LEU A 55 10.78 -0.62 -10.79
N VAL A 56 10.63 0.35 -9.90
CA VAL A 56 11.27 1.66 -10.02
C VAL A 56 12.80 1.55 -9.95
N ARG A 57 13.33 0.73 -9.04
CA ARG A 57 14.79 0.56 -8.84
C ARG A 57 15.44 -0.30 -9.92
N ALA A 58 14.73 -1.28 -10.46
CA ALA A 58 15.26 -2.20 -11.48
C ALA A 58 15.48 -1.55 -12.86
N THR A 59 15.20 -0.25 -12.99
CA THR A 59 15.31 0.46 -14.26
C THR A 59 16.70 1.07 -14.40
N ASP A 60 17.68 0.30 -14.86
CA ASP A 60 19.06 0.77 -15.06
C ASP A 60 19.25 1.43 -16.43
N ALA A 61 18.57 0.95 -17.48
CA ALA A 61 18.59 1.54 -18.81
C ALA A 61 17.27 2.26 -19.08
N ILE A 62 17.25 3.57 -19.00
CA ILE A 62 16.04 4.36 -19.15
C ILE A 62 15.85 4.73 -20.61
N ALA A 63 15.19 3.84 -21.38
CA ALA A 63 14.61 4.18 -22.65
C ALA A 63 13.15 4.63 -22.47
N GLU A 64 12.71 5.61 -23.25
CA GLU A 64 11.30 5.98 -23.30
C GLU A 64 10.46 4.82 -23.81
N GLY A 65 9.33 4.57 -23.15
CA GLY A 65 8.45 3.47 -23.52
C GLY A 65 7.48 3.07 -22.44
N THR A 66 6.71 2.05 -22.74
CA THR A 66 5.78 1.43 -21.82
C THR A 66 6.04 -0.06 -21.77
N GLU A 67 6.17 -0.58 -20.57
CA GLU A 67 6.29 -2.01 -20.31
C GLU A 67 5.20 -2.44 -19.34
N SER A 68 4.76 -3.68 -19.45
CA SER A 68 3.76 -4.26 -18.56
C SER A 68 4.08 -5.71 -18.27
N GLY A 69 3.62 -6.20 -17.14
CA GLY A 69 3.83 -7.58 -16.76
C GLY A 69 2.90 -8.00 -15.63
N GLN A 70 3.10 -9.23 -15.18
CA GLN A 70 2.36 -9.81 -14.07
C GLN A 70 3.34 -10.47 -13.11
N ASP A 71 3.12 -10.23 -11.81
CA ASP A 71 3.83 -10.88 -10.71
C ASP A 71 2.80 -11.45 -9.72
N GLY A 72 2.60 -12.76 -9.75
CA GLY A 72 1.56 -13.43 -8.99
C GLY A 72 0.17 -12.88 -9.29
N ARG A 73 -0.46 -12.29 -8.26
CA ARG A 73 -1.79 -11.66 -8.36
C ARG A 73 -1.76 -10.18 -8.79
N PHE A 74 -0.56 -9.60 -8.91
CA PHE A 74 -0.36 -8.21 -9.26
C PHE A 74 -0.11 -8.08 -10.76
N THR A 75 -0.79 -7.12 -11.38
CA THR A 75 -0.51 -6.67 -12.74
C THR A 75 0.11 -5.29 -12.66
N TRP A 76 1.20 -5.07 -13.37
CA TRP A 76 1.91 -3.81 -13.32
C TRP A 76 2.12 -3.23 -14.72
N ASP A 77 2.17 -1.93 -14.80
CA ASP A 77 2.64 -1.19 -15.97
C ASP A 77 3.65 -0.12 -15.54
N ARG A 78 4.65 0.05 -16.36
CA ARG A 78 5.72 1.03 -16.20
C ARG A 78 5.78 1.91 -17.44
N ARG A 79 5.78 3.22 -17.24
CA ARG A 79 5.86 4.20 -18.32
C ARG A 79 7.02 5.13 -18.07
N VAL A 80 7.84 5.31 -19.09
CA VAL A 80 8.96 6.26 -19.10
C VAL A 80 8.70 7.28 -20.19
N ARG A 81 8.70 8.56 -19.82
CA ARG A 81 8.47 9.68 -20.73
C ARG A 81 9.46 10.79 -20.48
N ALA A 82 9.94 11.44 -21.55
CA ALA A 82 10.69 12.68 -21.42
C ALA A 82 9.78 13.79 -20.88
N VAL A 83 10.32 14.57 -19.95
CA VAL A 83 9.66 15.75 -19.37
C VAL A 83 10.46 16.97 -19.79
N ALA A 84 9.77 18.01 -20.25
CA ALA A 84 10.38 19.29 -20.54
C ALA A 84 10.96 19.89 -19.26
N VAL A 85 12.22 20.31 -19.31
CA VAL A 85 12.85 21.05 -18.22
C VAL A 85 12.50 22.51 -18.43
N PRO A 86 11.96 23.22 -17.42
CA PRO A 86 11.70 24.66 -17.53
C PRO A 86 12.99 25.42 -17.85
N ASP A 87 12.88 26.46 -18.70
CA ASP A 87 14.03 27.25 -19.16
C ASP A 87 14.84 27.86 -18.01
N GLU A 88 14.19 28.15 -16.88
CA GLU A 88 14.80 28.68 -15.66
C GLU A 88 15.79 27.71 -15.00
N LEU A 89 15.63 26.40 -15.25
CA LEU A 89 16.48 25.33 -14.69
C LEU A 89 17.53 24.83 -15.69
N LEU A 90 17.57 25.39 -16.90
CA LEU A 90 18.54 25.02 -17.89
C LEU A 90 19.93 25.65 -17.53
N PRO A 91 21.02 24.89 -17.66
CA PRO A 91 22.35 25.43 -17.43
C PRO A 91 22.67 26.50 -18.49
N ALA A 92 23.26 27.59 -18.06
CA ALA A 92 23.67 28.67 -18.98
C ALA A 92 24.73 28.21 -20.01
N ILE A 93 25.46 27.14 -19.73
CA ILE A 93 26.51 26.56 -20.57
C ILE A 93 26.42 25.05 -20.48
N GLY A 94 26.38 24.35 -21.59
CA GLY A 94 26.36 22.90 -21.69
C GLY A 94 25.06 22.33 -22.29
N PRO A 95 25.03 21.02 -22.55
CA PRO A 95 23.83 20.38 -23.08
C PRO A 95 22.69 20.39 -22.04
N ALA A 96 21.47 20.62 -22.50
CA ALA A 96 20.29 20.55 -21.64
C ALA A 96 20.13 19.14 -21.04
N PRO A 97 19.92 19.02 -19.72
CA PRO A 97 19.71 17.72 -19.10
C PRO A 97 18.38 17.14 -19.60
N ARG A 98 18.40 15.88 -19.98
CA ARG A 98 17.16 15.16 -20.32
C ARG A 98 16.55 14.61 -19.03
N LEU A 99 15.39 15.12 -18.69
CA LEU A 99 14.63 14.67 -17.52
C LEU A 99 13.60 13.62 -17.97
N LEU A 100 13.59 12.49 -17.31
CA LEU A 100 12.66 11.41 -17.58
C LEU A 100 11.73 11.21 -16.37
N SER A 101 10.45 11.15 -16.64
CA SER A 101 9.43 10.73 -15.68
C SER A 101 9.23 9.23 -15.80
N LEU A 102 9.42 8.51 -14.71
CA LEU A 102 9.14 7.10 -14.57
C LEU A 102 7.91 6.93 -13.68
N VAL A 103 6.87 6.32 -14.20
CA VAL A 103 5.63 6.01 -13.49
C VAL A 103 5.42 4.51 -13.50
N VAL A 104 5.23 3.92 -12.32
CA VAL A 104 4.90 2.51 -12.14
C VAL A 104 3.56 2.42 -11.46
N ALA A 105 2.62 1.71 -12.08
CA ALA A 105 1.31 1.41 -11.50
C ALA A 105 1.18 -0.10 -11.27
N VAL A 106 0.83 -0.50 -10.05
CA VAL A 106 0.58 -1.89 -9.67
C VAL A 106 -0.88 -2.04 -9.31
N ARG A 107 -1.56 -2.99 -9.93
CA ARG A 107 -3.00 -3.25 -9.78
C ARG A 107 -3.23 -4.66 -9.24
N TRP A 108 -4.25 -4.81 -8.38
CA TRP A 108 -4.67 -6.13 -7.87
C TRP A 108 -6.15 -6.13 -7.48
N GLY A 109 -6.73 -7.32 -7.42
CA GLY A 109 -8.12 -7.51 -7.02
C GLY A 109 -9.13 -6.73 -7.85
N SER A 110 -10.14 -6.17 -7.23
CA SER A 110 -11.23 -5.43 -7.88
C SER A 110 -10.91 -3.92 -8.01
N GLY A 111 -9.82 -3.58 -8.72
CA GLY A 111 -9.51 -2.17 -9.05
C GLY A 111 -8.67 -1.41 -8.03
N ARG A 112 -7.98 -2.10 -7.13
CA ARG A 112 -6.99 -1.46 -6.25
C ARG A 112 -5.72 -1.19 -7.01
N THR A 113 -5.15 -0.01 -6.80
CA THR A 113 -3.94 0.46 -7.50
C THR A 113 -3.02 1.17 -6.53
N VAL A 114 -1.73 0.91 -6.67
CA VAL A 114 -0.64 1.72 -6.12
C VAL A 114 0.11 2.31 -7.30
N GLU A 115 0.32 3.60 -7.30
CA GLU A 115 1.12 4.30 -8.29
C GLU A 115 2.32 4.95 -7.63
N MET A 116 3.50 4.75 -8.20
CA MET A 116 4.74 5.37 -7.76
C MET A 116 5.36 6.10 -8.93
N SER A 117 5.71 7.36 -8.74
CA SER A 117 6.37 8.18 -9.75
C SER A 117 7.69 8.73 -9.25
N THR A 118 8.66 8.82 -10.15
CA THR A 118 9.96 9.43 -9.89
C THR A 118 10.47 10.15 -11.12
N LEU A 119 11.35 11.13 -10.90
CA LEU A 119 12.06 11.82 -11.96
C LEU A 119 13.52 11.37 -11.94
N ARG A 120 14.08 11.10 -13.11
CA ARG A 120 15.49 10.74 -13.28
C ARG A 120 16.12 11.57 -14.38
N LEU A 121 17.38 11.93 -14.17
CA LEU A 121 18.19 12.48 -15.24
C LEU A 121 18.64 11.32 -16.14
N ALA A 122 18.40 11.43 -17.45
CA ALA A 122 19.02 10.54 -18.40
C ALA A 122 20.52 10.82 -18.38
N GLN A 123 21.30 9.83 -17.98
CA GLN A 123 22.75 9.86 -18.24
C GLN A 123 22.89 9.50 -19.71
N ASP A 124 23.31 10.46 -20.53
CA ASP A 124 23.89 10.11 -21.82
C ASP A 124 25.07 9.19 -21.50
N SER A 125 24.92 7.90 -21.79
CA SER A 125 26.09 7.03 -21.91
C SER A 125 26.95 7.66 -22.99
N ALA A 126 27.91 8.51 -22.55
CA ALA A 126 28.96 8.97 -23.44
C ALA A 126 29.55 7.72 -24.06
N ALA A 127 29.29 7.56 -25.35
CA ALA A 127 29.96 6.58 -26.16
C ALA A 127 31.45 6.71 -25.89
N THR A 128 32.00 5.73 -25.22
CA THR A 128 33.46 5.56 -25.15
C THR A 128 33.92 5.25 -26.56
N PRO A 129 34.86 6.02 -27.12
CA PRO A 129 35.43 5.77 -28.45
C PRO A 129 36.16 4.43 -28.51
#